data_b950bfc580a8c843253bdf9ff4671c4e
#
_entry.id   b950bfc580a8c843253bdf9ff4671c4e
#
_cell.length_a   1.000
_cell.length_b   1.000
_cell.length_c   1.000
_cell.angle_alpha   90.00
_cell.angle_beta   90.00
_cell.angle_gamma   90.00
#
_symmetry.space_group_name_H-M   'P 1'
#
loop_
_entity.id
_entity.type
_entity.pdbx_description
1 polymer ?
#
loop_
_entity_poly.entity_id
_entity_poly.type
_entity_poly.pdbx_seq_one_letter_code
_entity_poly.pdbx_strand_id
1 'polypeptide(L)'
;MNLPRFVQRDLDLALVTSICLTTLLGITMIYSATFDWDLGTAGQVYKKQIIWFFLAIFALALTLSIPLKFYYALTYILYGISMVMLVLVLEFGDRRWFNLGPIHIQPSELAKIATVLAMARYLSSGSLNLDRVRTFIPPLLIVLLPTLLVFKQPDLGTALVFGSVLLPMF
;
A
#
# COMPACT_ATOMS: atom_id res chain seq x y z
N MET A 1 24.20 6.12 14.25
CA MET A 1 23.55 6.22 12.93
C MET A 1 22.61 7.42 13.00
N ASN A 2 23.05 8.60 12.50
CA ASN A 2 22.24 9.82 12.57
C ASN A 2 21.13 9.74 11.52
N LEU A 3 19.92 9.49 11.97
CA LEU A 3 18.73 9.61 11.11
C LEU A 3 18.67 11.02 10.50
N PRO A 4 18.23 11.17 9.24
CA PRO A 4 18.07 12.49 8.64
C PRO A 4 17.20 13.38 9.53
N ARG A 5 17.56 14.66 9.67
CA ARG A 5 16.90 15.60 10.60
C ARG A 5 15.39 15.71 10.44
N PHE A 6 14.86 15.47 9.24
CA PHE A 6 13.42 15.44 8.99
C PHE A 6 12.75 14.21 9.63
N VAL A 7 13.42 13.05 9.67
CA VAL A 7 12.89 11.83 10.32
C VAL A 7 12.81 12.00 11.83
N GLN A 8 13.75 12.74 12.43
CA GLN A 8 13.75 13.00 13.89
C GLN A 8 12.66 13.97 14.33
N ARG A 9 12.18 14.85 13.43
CA ARG A 9 11.24 15.91 13.77
C ARG A 9 9.78 15.55 13.50
N ASP A 10 9.54 14.66 12.53
CA ASP A 10 8.20 14.39 12.00
C ASP A 10 7.73 12.94 12.23
N LEU A 11 8.54 12.11 12.92
CA LEU A 11 8.18 10.74 13.24
C LEU A 11 7.30 10.73 14.50
N ASP A 12 6.02 10.47 14.32
CA ASP A 12 5.09 10.25 15.44
C ASP A 12 5.39 8.91 16.12
N LEU A 13 6.13 9.01 17.26
CA LEU A 13 6.48 7.82 18.04
C LEU A 13 5.25 7.09 18.59
N ALA A 14 4.15 7.78 18.88
CA ALA A 14 2.92 7.14 19.33
C ALA A 14 2.30 6.28 18.22
N LEU A 15 2.33 6.77 16.98
CA LEU A 15 1.88 6.00 15.82
C LEU A 15 2.76 4.76 15.60
N VAL A 16 4.08 4.92 15.62
CA VAL A 16 5.02 3.79 15.42
C VAL A 16 4.86 2.75 16.51
N THR A 17 4.80 3.16 17.78
CA THR A 17 4.62 2.23 18.91
C THR A 17 3.28 1.52 18.84
N SER A 18 2.19 2.19 18.48
CA SER A 18 0.88 1.55 18.34
C SER A 18 0.85 0.51 17.21
N ILE A 19 1.49 0.78 16.07
CA ILE A 19 1.63 -0.19 14.98
C ILE A 19 2.44 -1.40 15.44
N CYS A 20 3.57 -1.19 16.10
CA CYS A 20 4.40 -2.28 16.62
C CYS A 20 3.64 -3.14 17.63
N LEU A 21 2.95 -2.52 18.60
CA LEU A 21 2.16 -3.24 19.61
C LEU A 21 1.03 -4.05 18.96
N THR A 22 0.30 -3.46 18.03
CA THR A 22 -0.78 -4.15 17.31
C THR A 22 -0.25 -5.35 16.52
N THR A 23 0.91 -5.19 15.87
CA THR A 23 1.53 -6.27 15.11
C THR A 23 2.01 -7.39 16.02
N LEU A 24 2.62 -7.07 17.17
CA LEU A 24 3.04 -8.06 18.15
C LEU A 24 1.85 -8.83 18.73
N LEU A 25 0.77 -8.14 19.07
CA LEU A 25 -0.50 -8.77 19.45
C LEU A 25 -1.03 -9.71 18.36
N GLY A 26 -0.98 -9.30 17.10
CA GLY A 26 -1.35 -10.15 15.97
C GLY A 26 -0.51 -11.41 15.88
N ILE A 27 0.81 -11.31 16.06
CA ILE A 27 1.72 -12.47 16.04
C ILE A 27 1.41 -13.42 17.20
N THR A 28 1.17 -12.92 18.42
CA THR A 28 0.81 -13.76 19.58
C THR A 28 -0.53 -14.46 19.39
N MET A 29 -1.52 -13.78 18.80
CA MET A 29 -2.81 -14.36 18.45
C MET A 29 -2.67 -15.48 17.42
N ILE A 30 -1.86 -15.29 16.37
CA ILE A 30 -1.59 -16.32 15.36
C ILE A 30 -0.89 -17.51 15.98
N TYR A 31 0.09 -17.27 16.86
CA TYR A 31 0.77 -18.34 17.59
C TYR A 31 -0.23 -19.17 18.40
N SER A 32 -1.08 -18.52 19.21
CA SER A 32 -2.10 -19.15 20.03
C SER A 32 -3.12 -19.93 19.18
N ALA A 33 -3.58 -19.36 18.10
CA ALA A 33 -4.59 -19.97 17.23
C ALA A 33 -4.05 -21.17 16.42
N THR A 34 -2.74 -21.24 16.21
CA THR A 34 -2.10 -22.33 15.46
C THR A 34 -1.35 -23.31 16.36
N PHE A 35 -1.49 -23.17 17.69
CA PHE A 35 -0.87 -24.08 18.65
C PHE A 35 -1.62 -25.40 18.70
N ASP A 36 -0.90 -26.48 18.43
CA ASP A 36 -1.40 -27.84 18.53
C ASP A 36 -0.99 -28.41 19.88
N TRP A 37 -1.99 -28.69 20.74
CA TRP A 37 -1.79 -29.19 22.10
C TRP A 37 -1.28 -30.65 22.13
N ASP A 38 -1.62 -31.43 21.12
CA ASP A 38 -1.19 -32.84 21.04
C ASP A 38 0.28 -32.94 20.63
N LEU A 39 0.73 -32.05 19.75
CA LEU A 39 2.12 -32.02 19.29
C LEU A 39 3.00 -31.07 20.10
N GLY A 40 2.43 -30.23 20.98
CA GLY A 40 3.16 -29.26 21.80
C GLY A 40 3.87 -28.18 20.95
N THR A 41 3.42 -27.94 19.72
CA THR A 41 4.07 -27.01 18.77
C THR A 41 3.06 -26.12 18.07
N ALA A 42 3.47 -24.90 17.76
CA ALA A 42 2.67 -24.01 16.91
C ALA A 42 2.99 -24.20 15.43
N GLY A 43 1.99 -23.94 14.58
CA GLY A 43 2.14 -23.99 13.12
C GLY A 43 3.21 -23.02 12.59
N GLN A 44 3.66 -23.24 11.36
CA GLN A 44 4.73 -22.41 10.75
C GLN A 44 4.30 -20.97 10.41
N VAL A 45 3.00 -20.64 10.54
CA VAL A 45 2.43 -19.35 10.09
C VAL A 45 3.01 -18.18 10.90
N TYR A 46 3.14 -18.30 12.22
CA TYR A 46 3.70 -17.24 13.07
C TYR A 46 5.17 -16.91 12.72
N LYS A 47 5.97 -17.92 12.32
CA LYS A 47 7.37 -17.71 11.90
C LYS A 47 7.44 -16.87 10.63
N LYS A 48 6.56 -17.15 9.65
CA LYS A 48 6.43 -16.32 8.44
C LYS A 48 6.04 -14.89 8.79
N GLN A 49 5.12 -14.71 9.75
CA GLN A 49 4.70 -13.38 10.17
C GLN A 49 5.84 -12.58 10.82
N ILE A 50 6.70 -13.21 11.61
CA ILE A 50 7.88 -12.57 12.18
C ILE A 50 8.84 -12.11 11.08
N ILE A 51 9.08 -12.94 10.07
CA ILE A 51 9.94 -12.57 8.93
C ILE A 51 9.35 -11.36 8.19
N TRP A 52 8.04 -11.39 7.90
CA TRP A 52 7.37 -10.27 7.25
C TRP A 52 7.39 -8.99 8.08
N PHE A 53 7.32 -9.09 9.40
CA PHE A 53 7.43 -7.94 10.30
C PHE A 53 8.82 -7.26 10.19
N PHE A 54 9.90 -8.03 10.22
CA PHE A 54 11.24 -7.47 10.04
C PHE A 54 11.45 -6.89 8.62
N LEU A 55 10.91 -7.56 7.61
CA LEU A 55 10.95 -7.05 6.25
C LEU A 55 10.17 -5.73 6.11
N ALA A 56 9.03 -5.60 6.79
CA ALA A 56 8.25 -4.36 6.82
C ALA A 56 9.01 -3.21 7.50
N ILE A 57 9.69 -3.47 8.61
CA ILE A 57 10.55 -2.47 9.28
C ILE A 57 11.68 -2.04 8.34
N PHE A 58 12.32 -2.99 7.66
CA PHE A 58 13.37 -2.68 6.69
C PHE A 58 12.84 -1.82 5.54
N ALA A 59 11.68 -2.20 4.97
CA ALA A 59 11.02 -1.44 3.91
C ALA A 59 10.63 -0.04 4.36
N LEU A 60 10.15 0.13 5.61
CA LEU A 60 9.85 1.43 6.22
C LEU A 60 11.11 2.30 6.28
N ALA A 61 12.22 1.75 6.83
CA ALA A 61 13.48 2.47 6.92
C ALA A 61 14.01 2.88 5.55
N LEU A 62 13.91 2.00 4.55
CA LEU A 62 14.28 2.29 3.17
C LEU A 62 13.42 3.43 2.60
N THR A 63 12.11 3.35 2.76
CA THR A 63 11.15 4.36 2.29
C THR A 63 11.43 5.73 2.90
N LEU A 64 11.69 5.79 4.21
CA LEU A 64 12.04 7.03 4.91
C LEU A 64 13.41 7.59 4.49
N SER A 65 14.30 6.78 3.96
CA SER A 65 15.62 7.21 3.48
C SER A 65 15.57 7.88 2.10
N ILE A 66 14.50 7.67 1.34
CA ILE A 66 14.34 8.22 0.00
C ILE A 66 13.79 9.66 0.08
N PRO A 67 14.46 10.67 -0.48
CA PRO A 67 13.97 12.04 -0.48
C PRO A 67 12.64 12.19 -1.25
N LEU A 68 11.72 13.01 -0.75
CA LEU A 68 10.41 13.28 -1.34
C LEU A 68 10.44 13.65 -2.83
N LYS A 69 11.51 14.32 -3.27
CA LYS A 69 11.69 14.69 -4.67
C LYS A 69 11.69 13.50 -5.63
N PHE A 70 12.18 12.33 -5.18
CA PHE A 70 12.19 11.11 -6.01
C PHE A 70 10.78 10.52 -6.12
N TYR A 71 10.03 10.50 -5.01
CA TYR A 71 8.61 10.10 -5.05
C TYR A 71 7.83 10.99 -6.00
N TYR A 72 8.03 12.30 -5.89
CA TYR A 72 7.38 13.26 -6.79
C TYR A 72 7.77 13.01 -8.25
N ALA A 73 9.03 12.80 -8.58
CA ALA A 73 9.49 12.56 -9.94
C ALA A 73 8.92 11.25 -10.52
N LEU A 74 8.90 10.17 -9.73
CA LEU A 74 8.51 8.83 -10.18
C LEU A 74 6.99 8.57 -10.13
N THR A 75 6.21 9.43 -9.50
CA THR A 75 4.77 9.22 -9.22
C THR A 75 3.98 8.72 -10.43
N TYR A 76 4.03 9.44 -11.56
CA TYR A 76 3.22 9.06 -12.73
C TYR A 76 3.75 7.81 -13.44
N ILE A 77 5.06 7.56 -13.34
CA ILE A 77 5.67 6.33 -13.85
C ILE A 77 5.19 5.13 -13.03
N LEU A 78 5.23 5.24 -11.69
CA LEU A 78 4.73 4.21 -10.79
C LEU A 78 3.23 3.96 -10.99
N TYR A 79 2.45 5.02 -11.18
CA TYR A 79 1.04 4.91 -11.49
C TYR A 79 0.81 4.17 -12.82
N GLY A 80 1.51 4.55 -13.89
CA GLY A 80 1.41 3.88 -15.19
C GLY A 80 1.79 2.40 -15.11
N ILE A 81 2.91 2.07 -14.45
CA ILE A 81 3.34 0.68 -14.23
C ILE A 81 2.27 -0.11 -13.47
N SER A 82 1.71 0.47 -12.39
CA SER A 82 0.69 -0.23 -11.61
C SER A 82 -0.60 -0.46 -12.42
N MET A 83 -0.99 0.45 -13.32
CA MET A 83 -2.12 0.25 -14.22
C MET A 83 -1.85 -0.89 -15.21
N VAL A 84 -0.66 -0.93 -15.79
CA VAL A 84 -0.25 -2.04 -16.67
C VAL A 84 -0.30 -3.38 -15.92
N MET A 85 0.22 -3.43 -14.69
CA MET A 85 0.18 -4.64 -13.86
C MET A 85 -1.26 -5.08 -13.54
N LEU A 86 -2.17 -4.13 -13.27
CA LEU A 86 -3.59 -4.44 -13.04
C LEU A 86 -4.25 -5.04 -14.29
N VAL A 87 -3.92 -4.54 -15.48
CA VAL A 87 -4.42 -5.10 -16.74
C VAL A 87 -3.82 -6.49 -16.98
N LEU A 88 -2.50 -6.64 -16.79
CA LEU A 88 -1.83 -7.93 -16.99
C LEU A 88 -2.36 -9.02 -16.06
N VAL A 89 -2.69 -8.70 -14.82
CA VAL A 89 -3.23 -9.70 -13.89
C VAL A 89 -4.66 -10.11 -14.25
N LEU A 90 -5.43 -9.27 -14.94
CA LEU A 90 -6.74 -9.64 -15.47
C LEU A 90 -6.64 -10.69 -16.58
N GLU A 91 -5.60 -10.60 -17.41
CA GLU A 91 -5.42 -11.49 -18.57
C GLU A 91 -4.61 -12.76 -18.23
N PHE A 92 -3.54 -12.60 -17.42
CA PHE A 92 -2.55 -13.65 -17.19
C PHE A 92 -2.43 -14.07 -15.71
N GLY A 93 -3.12 -13.39 -14.80
CA GLY A 93 -3.06 -13.69 -13.38
C GLY A 93 -4.03 -14.77 -12.94
N ASP A 94 -3.79 -15.35 -11.76
CA ASP A 94 -4.77 -16.19 -11.08
C ASP A 94 -5.68 -15.29 -10.24
N ARG A 95 -6.81 -14.91 -10.83
CA ARG A 95 -7.80 -13.96 -10.28
C ARG A 95 -7.21 -12.58 -10.00
N ARG A 96 -6.39 -12.43 -8.94
CA ARG A 96 -5.87 -11.14 -8.41
C ARG A 96 -4.38 -11.16 -8.13
N TRP A 97 -3.73 -12.32 -8.34
CA TRP A 97 -2.37 -12.57 -7.90
C TRP A 97 -1.48 -12.97 -9.06
N PHE A 98 -0.26 -12.46 -9.06
CA PHE A 98 0.83 -13.08 -9.81
C PHE A 98 1.53 -14.11 -8.91
N ASN A 99 1.45 -15.38 -9.29
CA ASN A 99 2.08 -16.48 -8.59
C ASN A 99 3.49 -16.70 -9.17
N LEU A 100 4.50 -16.17 -8.48
CA LEU A 100 5.92 -16.34 -8.84
C LEU A 100 6.58 -17.40 -7.93
N GLY A 101 6.04 -18.61 -7.94
CA GLY A 101 6.49 -19.69 -7.06
C GLY A 101 6.12 -19.43 -5.60
N PRO A 102 7.10 -19.23 -4.68
CA PRO A 102 6.81 -19.01 -3.26
C PRO A 102 6.29 -17.60 -2.95
N ILE A 103 6.36 -16.66 -3.92
CA ILE A 103 5.97 -15.26 -3.76
C ILE A 103 4.68 -14.99 -4.52
N HIS A 104 3.68 -14.46 -3.81
CA HIS A 104 2.43 -14.00 -4.39
C HIS A 104 2.40 -12.47 -4.35
N ILE A 105 2.34 -11.85 -5.54
CA ILE A 105 2.29 -10.39 -5.67
C ILE A 105 0.89 -9.98 -6.11
N GLN A 106 0.29 -9.07 -5.36
CA GLN A 106 -1.01 -8.49 -5.70
C GLN A 106 -0.79 -7.07 -6.26
N PRO A 107 -1.02 -6.86 -7.56
CA PRO A 107 -0.80 -5.56 -8.19
C PRO A 107 -1.63 -4.42 -7.59
N SER A 108 -2.82 -4.72 -7.08
CA SER A 108 -3.68 -3.71 -6.45
C SER A 108 -3.06 -3.09 -5.19
N GLU A 109 -2.18 -3.79 -4.46
CA GLU A 109 -1.45 -3.22 -3.32
C GLU A 109 -0.50 -2.10 -3.76
N LEU A 110 0.24 -2.33 -4.84
CA LEU A 110 1.11 -1.31 -5.44
C LEU A 110 0.29 -0.16 -6.04
N ALA A 111 -0.83 -0.49 -6.69
CA ALA A 111 -1.70 0.49 -7.30
C ALA A 111 -2.35 1.45 -6.27
N LYS A 112 -2.68 0.98 -5.06
CA LYS A 112 -3.16 1.85 -3.97
C LYS A 112 -2.15 2.95 -3.65
N ILE A 113 -0.90 2.56 -3.42
CA ILE A 113 0.19 3.52 -3.10
C ILE A 113 0.40 4.49 -4.27
N ALA A 114 0.48 3.98 -5.49
CA ALA A 114 0.68 4.78 -6.68
C ALA A 114 -0.46 5.78 -6.93
N THR A 115 -1.71 5.38 -6.66
CA THR A 115 -2.90 6.24 -6.78
C THR A 115 -2.87 7.37 -5.76
N VAL A 116 -2.56 7.08 -4.49
CA VAL A 116 -2.41 8.11 -3.44
C VAL A 116 -1.32 9.11 -3.81
N LEU A 117 -0.16 8.64 -4.28
CA LEU A 117 0.94 9.50 -4.71
C LEU A 117 0.53 10.35 -5.92
N ALA A 118 -0.15 9.78 -6.92
CA ALA A 118 -0.61 10.50 -8.10
C ALA A 118 -1.63 11.58 -7.75
N MET A 119 -2.57 11.26 -6.85
CA MET A 119 -3.52 12.22 -6.30
C MET A 119 -2.82 13.36 -5.56
N ALA A 120 -1.93 13.03 -4.61
CA ALA A 120 -1.19 14.01 -3.84
C ALA A 120 -0.37 14.95 -4.74
N ARG A 121 0.32 14.40 -5.75
CA ARG A 121 1.07 15.18 -6.72
C ARG A 121 0.18 16.10 -7.55
N TYR A 122 -0.98 15.61 -8.00
CA TYR A 122 -1.92 16.42 -8.76
C TYR A 122 -2.45 17.59 -7.90
N LEU A 123 -2.90 17.30 -6.68
CA LEU A 123 -3.46 18.31 -5.79
C LEU A 123 -2.41 19.33 -5.30
N SER A 124 -1.14 18.94 -5.20
CA SER A 124 -0.04 19.84 -4.82
C SER A 124 0.42 20.77 -5.96
N SER A 125 -0.09 20.63 -7.17
CA SER A 125 0.41 21.37 -8.36
C SER A 125 0.12 22.86 -8.38
N GLY A 126 -0.53 23.43 -7.35
CA GLY A 126 -0.71 24.89 -7.15
C GLY A 126 -1.53 25.63 -8.22
N SER A 127 -1.85 24.98 -9.34
CA SER A 127 -2.61 25.56 -10.47
C SER A 127 -4.09 25.20 -10.46
N LEU A 128 -4.58 24.64 -9.35
CA LEU A 128 -5.94 24.16 -9.24
C LEU A 128 -6.91 25.33 -9.04
N ASN A 129 -7.67 25.62 -10.06
CA ASN A 129 -8.79 26.54 -9.93
C ASN A 129 -10.02 25.73 -9.49
N LEU A 130 -10.29 25.72 -8.18
CA LEU A 130 -11.38 24.95 -7.56
C LEU A 130 -12.77 25.42 -8.00
N ASP A 131 -12.88 26.62 -8.58
CA ASP A 131 -14.16 27.15 -9.12
C ASP A 131 -14.58 26.47 -10.43
N ARG A 132 -13.69 25.72 -11.05
CA ARG A 132 -13.97 25.05 -12.32
C ARG A 132 -14.20 23.55 -12.13
N VAL A 133 -15.37 23.07 -12.49
CA VAL A 133 -15.72 21.64 -12.46
C VAL A 133 -14.71 20.77 -13.23
N ARG A 134 -14.10 21.29 -14.28
CA ARG A 134 -13.06 20.59 -15.06
C ARG A 134 -11.81 20.23 -14.24
N THR A 135 -11.56 20.93 -13.14
CA THR A 135 -10.43 20.66 -12.23
C THR A 135 -10.61 19.34 -11.48
N PHE A 136 -11.84 18.88 -11.31
CA PHE A 136 -12.14 17.62 -10.62
C PHE A 136 -12.06 16.38 -11.52
N ILE A 137 -12.03 16.56 -12.85
CA ILE A 137 -12.00 15.43 -13.80
C ILE A 137 -10.72 14.60 -13.67
N PRO A 138 -9.50 15.19 -13.70
CA PRO A 138 -8.27 14.39 -13.59
C PRO A 138 -8.16 13.58 -12.29
N PRO A 139 -8.38 14.13 -11.08
CA PRO A 139 -8.35 13.34 -9.85
C PRO A 139 -9.40 12.24 -9.83
N LEU A 140 -10.59 12.51 -10.36
CA LEU A 140 -11.61 11.48 -10.48
C LEU A 140 -11.14 10.34 -11.40
N LEU A 141 -10.51 10.63 -12.54
CA LEU A 141 -9.97 9.62 -13.44
C LEU A 141 -8.80 8.84 -12.82
N ILE A 142 -7.92 9.52 -12.06
CA ILE A 142 -6.81 8.87 -11.35
C ILE A 142 -7.32 7.80 -10.38
N VAL A 143 -8.45 8.00 -9.73
CA VAL A 143 -9.02 7.02 -8.80
C VAL A 143 -9.96 6.04 -9.51
N LEU A 144 -10.80 6.52 -10.43
CA LEU A 144 -11.81 5.69 -11.09
C LEU A 144 -11.18 4.57 -11.93
N LEU A 145 -10.06 4.86 -12.62
CA LEU A 145 -9.42 3.89 -13.52
C LEU A 145 -8.94 2.64 -12.77
N PRO A 146 -8.12 2.71 -11.70
CA PRO A 146 -7.76 1.52 -10.92
C PRO A 146 -8.97 0.90 -10.23
N THR A 147 -9.94 1.68 -9.74
CA THR A 147 -11.16 1.17 -9.13
C THR A 147 -11.91 0.25 -10.09
N LEU A 148 -12.12 0.66 -11.34
CA LEU A 148 -12.82 -0.15 -12.34
C LEU A 148 -12.04 -1.42 -12.71
N LEU A 149 -10.70 -1.33 -12.81
CA LEU A 149 -9.86 -2.50 -13.09
C LEU A 149 -9.93 -3.53 -11.96
N VAL A 150 -9.86 -3.07 -10.70
CA VAL A 150 -9.96 -3.94 -9.52
C VAL A 150 -11.38 -4.49 -9.35
N PHE A 151 -12.40 -3.71 -9.67
CA PHE A 151 -13.79 -4.19 -9.66
C PHE A 151 -13.99 -5.35 -10.63
N LYS A 152 -13.34 -5.34 -11.81
CA LYS A 152 -13.33 -6.45 -12.75
C LYS A 152 -12.62 -7.71 -12.25
N GLN A 153 -11.77 -7.58 -11.21
CA GLN A 153 -11.08 -8.70 -10.55
C GLN A 153 -11.90 -9.35 -9.43
N PRO A 154 -13.21 -9.25 -9.39
CA PRO A 154 -14.21 -9.35 -8.34
C PRO A 154 -13.68 -9.07 -6.91
N ASP A 155 -12.98 -7.93 -6.74
CA ASP A 155 -12.45 -7.47 -5.46
C ASP A 155 -13.12 -6.18 -4.99
N LEU A 156 -14.35 -6.31 -4.50
CA LEU A 156 -15.14 -5.18 -4.00
C LEU A 156 -14.45 -4.46 -2.84
N GLY A 157 -13.80 -5.20 -1.93
CA GLY A 157 -13.13 -4.62 -0.77
C GLY A 157 -12.02 -3.64 -1.19
N THR A 158 -11.14 -4.08 -2.07
CA THR A 158 -10.05 -3.23 -2.59
C THR A 158 -10.58 -2.08 -3.46
N ALA A 159 -11.63 -2.32 -4.28
CA ALA A 159 -12.25 -1.26 -5.07
C ALA A 159 -12.83 -0.13 -4.20
N LEU A 160 -13.47 -0.47 -3.07
CA LEU A 160 -13.96 0.51 -2.10
C LEU A 160 -12.82 1.32 -1.44
N VAL A 161 -11.67 0.70 -1.17
CA VAL A 161 -10.50 1.40 -0.66
C VAL A 161 -10.02 2.45 -1.64
N PHE A 162 -9.96 2.17 -2.95
CA PHE A 162 -9.63 3.18 -3.95
C PHE A 162 -10.63 4.35 -3.93
N GLY A 163 -11.93 4.04 -3.85
CA GLY A 163 -12.98 5.07 -3.76
C GLY A 163 -12.84 5.94 -2.51
N SER A 164 -12.45 5.35 -1.37
CA SER A 164 -12.27 6.08 -0.11
C SER A 164 -11.09 7.06 -0.12
N VAL A 165 -10.13 6.90 -1.03
CA VAL A 165 -8.99 7.83 -1.17
C VAL A 165 -9.46 9.23 -1.60
N LEU A 166 -10.56 9.34 -2.36
CA LEU A 166 -11.09 10.64 -2.79
C LEU A 166 -11.53 11.52 -1.62
N LEU A 167 -12.23 10.95 -0.63
CA LEU A 167 -12.88 11.70 0.43
C LEU A 167 -11.92 12.53 1.31
N PRO A 168 -10.80 11.99 1.82
CA PRO A 168 -9.89 12.75 2.68
C PRO A 168 -8.94 13.68 1.91
N MET A 169 -8.87 13.58 0.58
CA MET A 169 -7.94 14.37 -0.24
C MET A 169 -8.57 15.60 -0.88
N PHE A 170 -9.90 15.75 -0.80
CA PHE A 170 -10.67 16.93 -1.17
C PHE A 170 -11.26 17.63 0.05
#